data_30978cf3eb5490050e3c6ae2aa81000f
#
_entry.id   30978cf3eb5490050e3c6ae2aa81000f
#
_cell.length_a   1.000
_cell.length_b   1.000
_cell.length_c   1.000
_cell.angle_alpha   90.00
_cell.angle_beta   90.00
_cell.angle_gamma   90.00
#
_symmetry.space_group_name_H-M   'P 1'
#
loop_
_entity.id
_entity.type
_entity.pdbx_description
1 polymer ?
#
loop_
_entity_poly.entity_id
_entity_poly.type
_entity_poly.pdbx_seq_one_letter_code
_entity_poly.pdbx_strand_id
1 'polypeptide(L)'
;MRLPLLALLAFTGCGAPDYTPVRDWASTASLALDEPALGQTGSLAMQQALVTYLHAVSVLASDGVLPYRESPFSTLAITAGQDSERGGQAVAALGLLLRHANRTNAQAPQLRDNIVAADPHVQALVQSLAATMAREGTDSPARRQYLFVLSQVGQGHALLKAQASSITQEEAVQRIRAAEDQLRRSAARTWPG
;
A
#
# COMPACT_ATOMS: atom_id res chain seq x y z
N MET A 1 -36.63 54.57 10.33
CA MET A 1 -35.35 53.99 9.82
C MET A 1 -35.33 52.49 10.13
N ARG A 2 -35.47 51.66 9.10
CA ARG A 2 -35.42 50.18 9.21
C ARG A 2 -34.07 49.72 8.70
N LEU A 3 -33.20 49.19 9.59
CA LEU A 3 -31.94 48.55 9.19
C LEU A 3 -32.24 47.14 8.62
N PRO A 4 -31.72 46.79 7.46
CA PRO A 4 -31.76 45.41 6.98
C PRO A 4 -30.70 44.59 7.72
N LEU A 5 -31.11 43.51 8.36
CA LEU A 5 -30.24 42.50 8.95
C LEU A 5 -29.60 41.68 7.81
N LEU A 6 -28.33 41.95 7.48
CA LEU A 6 -27.56 41.15 6.55
C LEU A 6 -27.20 39.82 7.25
N ALA A 7 -27.89 38.74 6.89
CA ALA A 7 -27.56 37.38 7.27
C ALA A 7 -26.30 36.97 6.49
N LEU A 8 -25.16 36.90 7.16
CA LEU A 8 -23.92 36.31 6.64
C LEU A 8 -24.11 34.79 6.59
N LEU A 9 -24.42 34.25 5.43
CA LEU A 9 -24.37 32.80 5.15
C LEU A 9 -22.90 32.39 5.11
N ALA A 10 -22.36 31.88 6.20
CA ALA A 10 -21.10 31.19 6.24
C ALA A 10 -21.25 29.86 5.48
N PHE A 11 -20.83 29.82 4.22
CA PHE A 11 -20.62 28.60 3.48
C PHE A 11 -19.42 27.87 4.11
N THR A 12 -19.69 26.99 5.08
CA THR A 12 -18.72 25.95 5.46
C THR A 12 -18.62 25.00 4.29
N GLY A 13 -17.67 25.23 3.40
CA GLY A 13 -17.34 24.32 2.33
C GLY A 13 -16.89 22.99 2.95
N CYS A 14 -17.77 21.98 2.95
CA CYS A 14 -17.38 20.60 3.18
C CYS A 14 -16.48 20.19 2.01
N GLY A 15 -15.18 20.45 2.10
CA GLY A 15 -14.22 19.87 1.19
C GLY A 15 -14.32 18.34 1.28
N ALA A 16 -14.35 17.64 0.13
CA ALA A 16 -14.27 16.18 0.12
C ALA A 16 -12.99 15.73 0.85
N PRO A 17 -13.03 14.63 1.61
CA PRO A 17 -11.84 14.11 2.29
C PRO A 17 -10.69 13.89 1.30
N ASP A 18 -9.50 14.42 1.62
CA ASP A 18 -8.32 14.30 0.76
C ASP A 18 -7.51 13.04 1.11
N TYR A 19 -7.53 12.06 0.21
CA TYR A 19 -6.76 10.82 0.30
C TYR A 19 -5.45 10.85 -0.52
N THR A 20 -5.11 12.00 -1.10
CA THR A 20 -3.87 12.20 -1.88
C THR A 20 -2.61 11.69 -1.15
N PRO A 21 -2.40 11.93 0.16
CA PRO A 21 -1.20 11.43 0.84
C PRO A 21 -1.12 9.89 0.86
N VAL A 22 -2.26 9.21 0.98
CA VAL A 22 -2.31 7.74 0.93
C VAL A 22 -2.01 7.24 -0.48
N ARG A 23 -2.59 7.89 -1.48
CA ARG A 23 -2.32 7.60 -2.90
C ARG A 23 -0.83 7.71 -3.21
N ASP A 24 -0.23 8.82 -2.84
CA ASP A 24 1.16 9.13 -3.17
C ASP A 24 2.12 8.18 -2.45
N TRP A 25 1.88 7.91 -1.16
CA TRP A 25 2.64 6.90 -0.42
C TRP A 25 2.52 5.51 -1.06
N ALA A 26 1.30 5.06 -1.39
CA ALA A 26 1.06 3.73 -1.96
C ALA A 26 1.69 3.59 -3.36
N SER A 27 1.61 4.64 -4.18
CA SER A 27 2.26 4.70 -5.49
C SER A 27 3.79 4.63 -5.36
N THR A 28 4.38 5.43 -4.47
CA THR A 28 5.81 5.42 -4.18
C THR A 28 6.27 4.05 -3.67
N ALA A 29 5.49 3.41 -2.78
CA ALA A 29 5.79 2.09 -2.24
C ALA A 29 5.71 0.99 -3.31
N SER A 30 4.72 1.05 -4.18
CA SER A 30 4.59 0.13 -5.32
C SER A 30 5.82 0.21 -6.24
N LEU A 31 6.19 1.42 -6.65
CA LEU A 31 7.34 1.64 -7.54
C LEU A 31 8.67 1.26 -6.87
N ALA A 32 8.83 1.55 -5.57
CA ALA A 32 10.06 1.24 -4.84
C ALA A 32 10.31 -0.27 -4.67
N LEU A 33 9.26 -1.09 -4.73
CA LEU A 33 9.36 -2.55 -4.65
C LEU A 33 9.35 -3.23 -6.03
N ASP A 34 9.01 -2.54 -7.11
CA ASP A 34 8.93 -3.09 -8.47
C ASP A 34 10.32 -3.21 -9.10
N GLU A 35 11.19 -3.96 -8.42
CA GLU A 35 12.54 -4.25 -8.89
C GLU A 35 12.63 -5.68 -9.39
N PRO A 36 12.83 -5.86 -10.69
CA PRO A 36 13.02 -7.21 -11.24
C PRO A 36 14.33 -7.82 -10.74
N ALA A 37 14.28 -9.10 -10.40
CA ALA A 37 15.46 -9.98 -10.36
C ALA A 37 16.29 -10.07 -9.06
N LEU A 38 15.78 -9.69 -7.91
CA LEU A 38 16.49 -9.99 -6.66
C LEU A 38 16.08 -11.32 -6.02
N GLY A 39 15.01 -11.98 -6.51
CA GLY A 39 14.44 -13.19 -5.93
C GLY A 39 14.25 -14.34 -6.94
N GLN A 40 13.92 -15.51 -6.41
CA GLN A 40 13.50 -16.70 -7.16
C GLN A 40 11.97 -16.68 -7.34
N THR A 41 11.43 -17.74 -7.94
CA THR A 41 10.02 -17.77 -8.38
C THR A 41 9.01 -17.41 -7.29
N GLY A 42 9.15 -17.94 -6.09
CA GLY A 42 8.18 -17.69 -5.01
C GLY A 42 8.34 -16.32 -4.35
N SER A 43 9.59 -15.85 -4.14
CA SER A 43 9.84 -14.50 -3.65
C SER A 43 9.40 -13.45 -4.67
N LEU A 44 9.58 -13.71 -5.97
CA LEU A 44 9.08 -12.84 -7.03
C LEU A 44 7.55 -12.78 -7.04
N ALA A 45 6.87 -13.91 -6.83
CA ALA A 45 5.40 -13.94 -6.75
C ALA A 45 4.88 -13.14 -5.54
N MET A 46 5.56 -13.22 -4.37
CA MET A 46 5.23 -12.43 -3.19
C MET A 46 5.46 -10.93 -3.44
N GLN A 47 6.58 -10.57 -4.09
CA GLN A 47 6.89 -9.20 -4.48
C GLN A 47 5.81 -8.64 -5.42
N GLN A 48 5.48 -9.34 -6.50
CA GLN A 48 4.44 -8.94 -7.46
C GLN A 48 3.08 -8.76 -6.79
N ALA A 49 2.72 -9.64 -5.85
CA ALA A 49 1.49 -9.51 -5.10
C ALA A 49 1.47 -8.23 -4.25
N LEU A 50 2.57 -7.91 -3.56
CA LEU A 50 2.68 -6.71 -2.74
C LEU A 50 2.64 -5.43 -3.59
N VAL A 51 3.38 -5.39 -4.70
CA VAL A 51 3.36 -4.29 -5.68
C VAL A 51 1.95 -4.07 -6.23
N THR A 52 1.29 -5.15 -6.64
CA THR A 52 -0.09 -5.09 -7.17
C THR A 52 -1.08 -4.58 -6.12
N TYR A 53 -0.95 -5.04 -4.86
CA TYR A 53 -1.79 -4.56 -3.75
C TYR A 53 -1.58 -3.06 -3.50
N LEU A 54 -0.33 -2.60 -3.41
CA LEU A 54 -0.01 -1.18 -3.17
C LEU A 54 -0.51 -0.30 -4.32
N HIS A 55 -0.35 -0.73 -5.56
CA HIS A 55 -0.94 -0.05 -6.71
C HIS A 55 -2.48 0.04 -6.59
N ALA A 56 -3.14 -1.05 -6.19
CA ALA A 56 -4.58 -1.04 -5.97
C ALA A 56 -5.00 -0.04 -4.88
N VAL A 57 -4.24 0.07 -3.79
CA VAL A 57 -4.47 1.09 -2.74
C VAL A 57 -4.37 2.50 -3.32
N SER A 58 -3.39 2.78 -4.18
CA SER A 58 -3.26 4.10 -4.82
C SER A 58 -4.43 4.43 -5.74
N VAL A 59 -4.93 3.44 -6.49
CA VAL A 59 -6.12 3.58 -7.35
C VAL A 59 -7.37 3.86 -6.52
N LEU A 60 -7.62 3.09 -5.47
CA LEU A 60 -8.77 3.30 -4.57
C LEU A 60 -8.71 4.65 -3.85
N ALA A 61 -7.53 5.13 -3.47
CA ALA A 61 -7.32 6.45 -2.87
C ALA A 61 -7.62 7.61 -3.83
N SER A 62 -7.72 7.34 -5.12
CA SER A 62 -8.06 8.30 -6.18
C SER A 62 -9.49 8.13 -6.72
N ASP A 63 -10.36 7.42 -5.97
CA ASP A 63 -11.70 7.01 -6.45
C ASP A 63 -11.67 6.27 -7.80
N GLY A 64 -10.54 5.64 -8.11
CA GLY A 64 -10.36 4.88 -9.32
C GLY A 64 -11.02 3.51 -9.26
N VAL A 65 -11.31 2.96 -10.44
CA VAL A 65 -11.83 1.60 -10.59
C VAL A 65 -10.66 0.64 -10.76
N LEU A 66 -10.65 -0.44 -9.97
CA LEU A 66 -9.60 -1.46 -10.09
C LEU A 66 -9.70 -2.16 -11.47
N PRO A 67 -8.60 -2.25 -12.24
CA PRO A 67 -8.63 -2.75 -13.61
C PRO A 67 -8.74 -4.28 -13.70
N TYR A 68 -8.90 -4.98 -12.58
CA TYR A 68 -8.84 -6.44 -12.54
C TYR A 68 -10.21 -7.07 -12.81
N ARG A 69 -10.41 -7.65 -14.00
CA ARG A 69 -11.56 -8.53 -14.29
C ARG A 69 -11.44 -9.86 -13.58
N GLU A 70 -10.22 -10.44 -13.53
CA GLU A 70 -9.88 -11.65 -12.80
C GLU A 70 -8.82 -11.32 -11.73
N SER A 71 -8.81 -12.09 -10.65
CA SER A 71 -7.85 -11.85 -9.58
C SER A 71 -6.45 -12.36 -9.99
N PRO A 72 -5.45 -11.49 -10.17
CA PRO A 72 -4.08 -11.93 -10.44
C PRO A 72 -3.47 -12.71 -9.26
N PHE A 73 -4.08 -12.60 -8.09
CA PHE A 73 -3.55 -13.15 -6.84
C PHE A 73 -3.68 -14.65 -6.72
N SER A 74 -4.60 -15.32 -7.43
CA SER A 74 -4.78 -16.77 -7.31
C SER A 74 -3.53 -17.55 -7.74
N THR A 75 -2.96 -17.22 -8.89
CA THR A 75 -1.72 -17.84 -9.37
C THR A 75 -0.53 -17.44 -8.50
N LEU A 76 -0.43 -16.15 -8.14
CA LEU A 76 0.65 -15.66 -7.28
C LEU A 76 0.63 -16.33 -5.90
N ALA A 77 -0.55 -16.60 -5.32
CA ALA A 77 -0.68 -17.29 -4.03
C ALA A 77 -0.16 -18.72 -4.09
N ILE A 78 -0.47 -19.46 -5.17
CA ILE A 78 0.03 -20.84 -5.37
C ILE A 78 1.56 -20.82 -5.49
N THR A 79 2.10 -19.92 -6.31
CA THR A 79 3.55 -19.82 -6.54
C THR A 79 4.29 -19.38 -5.29
N ALA A 80 3.79 -18.38 -4.57
CA ALA A 80 4.35 -17.92 -3.30
C ALA A 80 4.31 -19.02 -2.23
N GLY A 81 3.26 -19.85 -2.23
CA GLY A 81 3.06 -20.95 -1.30
C GLY A 81 4.09 -22.06 -1.43
N GLN A 82 4.74 -22.20 -2.58
CA GLN A 82 5.82 -23.17 -2.80
C GLN A 82 7.05 -22.88 -1.94
N ASP A 83 7.37 -21.60 -1.72
CA ASP A 83 8.53 -21.17 -0.96
C ASP A 83 8.17 -20.70 0.46
N SER A 84 6.92 -20.26 0.66
CA SER A 84 6.39 -19.82 1.95
C SER A 84 4.89 -20.02 2.02
N GLU A 85 4.44 -21.04 2.77
CA GLU A 85 3.00 -21.27 3.01
C GLU A 85 2.32 -20.01 3.56
N ARG A 86 2.94 -19.36 4.55
CA ARG A 86 2.43 -18.11 5.14
C ARG A 86 2.39 -16.97 4.11
N GLY A 87 3.38 -16.89 3.22
CA GLY A 87 3.40 -15.94 2.11
C GLY A 87 2.26 -16.18 1.14
N GLY A 88 2.05 -17.42 0.72
CA GLY A 88 0.94 -17.80 -0.14
C GLY A 88 -0.44 -17.49 0.45
N GLN A 89 -0.64 -17.80 1.75
CA GLN A 89 -1.87 -17.46 2.46
C GLN A 89 -2.10 -15.93 2.52
N ALA A 90 -1.05 -15.16 2.78
CA ALA A 90 -1.14 -13.70 2.81
C ALA A 90 -1.52 -13.12 1.42
N VAL A 91 -0.90 -13.63 0.35
CA VAL A 91 -1.24 -13.26 -1.03
C VAL A 91 -2.69 -13.57 -1.35
N ALA A 92 -3.17 -14.77 -1.00
CA ALA A 92 -4.56 -15.18 -1.21
C ALA A 92 -5.55 -14.25 -0.48
N ALA A 93 -5.25 -13.90 0.77
CA ALA A 93 -6.09 -13.02 1.58
C ALA A 93 -6.17 -11.59 0.99
N LEU A 94 -5.04 -11.01 0.56
CA LEU A 94 -5.02 -9.72 -0.14
C LEU A 94 -5.86 -9.76 -1.43
N GLY A 95 -5.77 -10.85 -2.18
CA GLY A 95 -6.59 -11.05 -3.38
C GLY A 95 -8.09 -11.09 -3.09
N LEU A 96 -8.51 -11.70 -1.98
CA LEU A 96 -9.91 -11.72 -1.56
C LEU A 96 -10.41 -10.33 -1.16
N LEU A 97 -9.60 -9.55 -0.43
CA LEU A 97 -9.94 -8.18 -0.03
C LEU A 97 -10.10 -7.27 -1.25
N LEU A 98 -9.18 -7.31 -2.20
CA LEU A 98 -9.27 -6.51 -3.42
C LEU A 98 -10.45 -6.94 -4.31
N ARG A 99 -10.74 -8.23 -4.38
CA ARG A 99 -11.95 -8.72 -5.08
C ARG A 99 -13.22 -8.20 -4.42
N HIS A 100 -13.27 -8.17 -3.09
CA HIS A 100 -14.40 -7.59 -2.37
C HIS A 100 -14.53 -6.09 -2.68
N ALA A 101 -13.45 -5.32 -2.56
CA ALA A 101 -13.42 -3.91 -2.88
C ALA A 101 -13.90 -3.62 -4.32
N ASN A 102 -13.46 -4.43 -5.29
CA ASN A 102 -13.88 -4.30 -6.68
C ASN A 102 -15.39 -4.59 -6.87
N ARG A 103 -15.90 -5.65 -6.24
CA ARG A 103 -17.33 -6.02 -6.33
C ARG A 103 -18.26 -4.99 -5.69
N THR A 104 -17.83 -4.36 -4.62
CA THR A 104 -18.59 -3.33 -3.90
C THR A 104 -18.39 -1.94 -4.50
N ASN A 105 -17.59 -1.82 -5.55
CA ASN A 105 -17.17 -0.53 -6.12
C ASN A 105 -16.67 0.40 -5.00
N ALA A 106 -15.77 -0.12 -4.15
CA ALA A 106 -15.25 0.60 -3.02
C ALA A 106 -14.52 1.88 -3.49
N GLN A 107 -14.86 2.98 -2.83
CA GLN A 107 -14.26 4.29 -3.09
C GLN A 107 -13.38 4.72 -1.91
N ALA A 108 -12.78 5.90 -2.00
CA ALA A 108 -11.86 6.41 -1.00
C ALA A 108 -12.37 6.36 0.46
N PRO A 109 -13.65 6.60 0.79
CA PRO A 109 -14.15 6.44 2.16
C PRO A 109 -14.02 5.03 2.73
N GLN A 110 -14.19 3.98 1.89
CA GLN A 110 -14.04 2.57 2.29
C GLN A 110 -12.57 2.12 2.34
N LEU A 111 -11.66 2.94 1.82
CA LEU A 111 -10.23 2.64 1.83
C LEU A 111 -9.68 2.39 3.23
N ARG A 112 -10.20 3.11 4.24
CA ARG A 112 -9.81 2.94 5.65
C ARG A 112 -10.02 1.52 6.15
N ASP A 113 -11.20 0.97 5.90
CA ASP A 113 -11.55 -0.38 6.32
C ASP A 113 -10.71 -1.42 5.55
N ASN A 114 -10.46 -1.18 4.27
CA ASN A 114 -9.59 -2.03 3.46
C ASN A 114 -8.15 -2.02 3.97
N ILE A 115 -7.58 -0.87 4.34
CA ILE A 115 -6.23 -0.76 4.92
C ILE A 115 -6.14 -1.53 6.24
N VAL A 116 -7.13 -1.35 7.12
CA VAL A 116 -7.16 -2.03 8.44
C VAL A 116 -7.26 -3.54 8.26
N ALA A 117 -8.14 -4.02 7.38
CA ALA A 117 -8.32 -5.45 7.11
C ALA A 117 -7.09 -6.07 6.43
N ALA A 118 -6.41 -5.34 5.55
CA ALA A 118 -5.26 -5.83 4.82
C ALA A 118 -3.96 -5.85 5.64
N ASP A 119 -3.83 -5.02 6.67
CA ASP A 119 -2.57 -4.86 7.39
C ASP A 119 -1.96 -6.18 7.92
N PRO A 120 -2.68 -7.08 8.59
CA PRO A 120 -2.08 -8.33 9.05
C PRO A 120 -1.53 -9.18 7.88
N HIS A 121 -2.14 -9.13 6.72
CA HIS A 121 -1.70 -9.85 5.54
C HIS A 121 -0.49 -9.17 4.88
N VAL A 122 -0.46 -7.84 4.83
CA VAL A 122 0.71 -7.08 4.36
C VAL A 122 1.91 -7.36 5.26
N GLN A 123 1.75 -7.32 6.59
CA GLN A 123 2.83 -7.63 7.52
C GLN A 123 3.33 -9.08 7.37
N ALA A 124 2.42 -10.04 7.23
CA ALA A 124 2.77 -11.44 6.99
C ALA A 124 3.53 -11.61 5.67
N LEU A 125 3.10 -10.92 4.61
CA LEU A 125 3.74 -10.96 3.30
C LEU A 125 5.13 -10.35 3.31
N VAL A 126 5.30 -9.17 3.92
CA VAL A 126 6.61 -8.51 4.10
C VAL A 126 7.59 -9.41 4.85
N GLN A 127 7.16 -10.01 5.97
CA GLN A 127 7.99 -10.94 6.75
C GLN A 127 8.35 -12.20 5.95
N SER A 128 7.39 -12.79 5.25
CA SER A 128 7.62 -14.00 4.45
C SER A 128 8.56 -13.73 3.29
N LEU A 129 8.37 -12.63 2.59
CA LEU A 129 9.24 -12.20 1.48
C LEU A 129 10.67 -11.95 1.99
N ALA A 130 10.84 -11.21 3.08
CA ALA A 130 12.15 -10.96 3.67
C ALA A 130 12.85 -12.26 4.10
N ALA A 131 12.12 -13.18 4.76
CA ALA A 131 12.67 -14.46 5.19
C ALA A 131 13.05 -15.37 4.01
N THR A 132 12.24 -15.38 2.95
CA THR A 132 12.52 -16.16 1.73
C THR A 132 13.74 -15.61 1.02
N MET A 133 13.80 -14.31 0.79
CA MET A 133 14.97 -13.66 0.17
C MET A 133 16.26 -13.84 0.99
N ALA A 134 16.18 -13.88 2.31
CA ALA A 134 17.36 -14.16 3.15
C ALA A 134 17.92 -15.58 2.95
N ARG A 135 17.08 -16.54 2.56
CA ARG A 135 17.51 -17.93 2.27
C ARG A 135 18.00 -18.14 0.84
N GLU A 136 17.53 -17.35 -0.12
CA GLU A 136 17.70 -17.58 -1.54
C GLU A 136 19.06 -17.19 -2.11
N GLY A 137 19.95 -16.56 -1.38
CA GLY A 137 21.19 -16.19 -2.01
C GLY A 137 22.20 -15.43 -1.17
N THR A 138 23.30 -15.08 -1.83
CA THR A 138 24.41 -14.34 -1.23
C THR A 138 23.99 -12.95 -0.78
N ASP A 139 24.50 -12.53 0.37
CA ASP A 139 24.32 -11.17 0.88
C ASP A 139 24.99 -10.17 -0.09
N SER A 140 24.18 -9.31 -0.69
CA SER A 140 24.64 -8.26 -1.59
C SER A 140 24.16 -6.88 -1.13
N PRO A 141 24.87 -5.79 -1.46
CA PRO A 141 24.39 -4.44 -1.13
C PRO A 141 22.98 -4.16 -1.67
N ALA A 142 22.70 -4.58 -2.91
CA ALA A 142 21.37 -4.40 -3.52
C ALA A 142 20.27 -5.15 -2.74
N ARG A 143 20.53 -6.40 -2.32
CA ARG A 143 19.58 -7.17 -1.52
C ARG A 143 19.34 -6.54 -0.16
N ARG A 144 20.39 -6.12 0.55
CA ARG A 144 20.24 -5.43 1.84
C ARG A 144 19.41 -4.16 1.70
N GLN A 145 19.66 -3.40 0.65
CA GLN A 145 18.91 -2.19 0.37
C GLN A 145 17.44 -2.48 0.04
N TYR A 146 17.17 -3.51 -0.77
CA TYR A 146 15.80 -3.94 -1.06
C TYR A 146 15.07 -4.36 0.22
N LEU A 147 15.68 -5.16 1.08
CA LEU A 147 15.11 -5.58 2.36
C LEU A 147 14.85 -4.38 3.29
N PHE A 148 15.72 -3.37 3.25
CA PHE A 148 15.48 -2.12 3.97
C PHE A 148 14.26 -1.37 3.43
N VAL A 149 14.12 -1.21 2.11
CA VAL A 149 12.95 -0.60 1.47
C VAL A 149 11.68 -1.40 1.80
N LEU A 150 11.75 -2.73 1.72
CA LEU A 150 10.64 -3.62 2.08
C LEU A 150 10.18 -3.41 3.54
N SER A 151 11.12 -3.25 4.47
CA SER A 151 10.79 -2.95 5.87
C SER A 151 10.11 -1.58 6.04
N GLN A 152 10.55 -0.57 5.28
CA GLN A 152 9.92 0.76 5.26
C GLN A 152 8.48 0.70 4.74
N VAL A 153 8.22 -0.13 3.73
CA VAL A 153 6.86 -0.35 3.22
C VAL A 153 5.97 -1.00 4.28
N GLY A 154 6.47 -2.02 4.99
CA GLY A 154 5.74 -2.63 6.11
C GLY A 154 5.40 -1.62 7.22
N GLN A 155 6.38 -0.80 7.62
CA GLN A 155 6.19 0.26 8.63
C GLN A 155 5.20 1.34 8.15
N GLY A 156 5.30 1.76 6.89
CA GLY A 156 4.39 2.74 6.30
C GLY A 156 2.95 2.23 6.26
N HIS A 157 2.74 0.94 5.91
CA HIS A 157 1.40 0.35 5.94
C HIS A 157 0.84 0.26 7.37
N ALA A 158 1.65 -0.11 8.35
CA ALA A 158 1.26 -0.08 9.77
C ALA A 158 0.90 1.35 10.23
N LEU A 159 1.62 2.37 9.75
CA LEU A 159 1.26 3.77 9.98
C LEU A 159 -0.11 4.12 9.38
N LEU A 160 -0.38 3.74 8.13
CA LEU A 160 -1.70 3.96 7.51
C LEU A 160 -2.82 3.33 8.35
N LYS A 161 -2.64 2.09 8.82
CA LYS A 161 -3.59 1.43 9.72
C LYS A 161 -3.77 2.21 11.03
N ALA A 162 -2.67 2.63 11.66
CA ALA A 162 -2.71 3.37 12.93
C ALA A 162 -3.43 4.72 12.78
N GLN A 163 -3.35 5.34 11.60
CA GLN A 163 -3.99 6.61 11.29
C GLN A 163 -5.37 6.44 10.61
N ALA A 164 -5.87 5.22 10.40
CA ALA A 164 -7.05 4.96 9.59
C ALA A 164 -8.29 5.76 10.01
N SER A 165 -8.52 5.96 11.30
CA SER A 165 -9.67 6.75 11.81
C SER A 165 -9.54 8.27 11.58
N SER A 166 -8.30 8.76 11.40
CA SER A 166 -7.96 10.18 11.24
C SER A 166 -7.17 10.48 9.96
N ILE A 167 -7.21 9.58 9.00
CA ILE A 167 -6.31 9.54 7.83
C ILE A 167 -6.32 10.83 6.97
N THR A 168 -7.41 11.60 7.05
CA THR A 168 -7.57 12.89 6.36
C THR A 168 -7.33 14.11 7.26
N GLN A 169 -6.98 13.90 8.54
CA GLN A 169 -6.63 14.98 9.44
C GLN A 169 -5.18 15.42 9.20
N GLU A 170 -4.91 16.70 9.40
CA GLU A 170 -3.62 17.33 9.08
C GLU A 170 -2.42 16.60 9.71
N GLU A 171 -2.52 16.22 10.98
CA GLU A 171 -1.43 15.51 11.66
C GLU A 171 -1.13 14.14 11.03
N ALA A 172 -2.16 13.36 10.68
CA ALA A 172 -2.03 12.08 10.01
C ALA A 172 -1.45 12.26 8.59
N VAL A 173 -1.93 13.27 7.86
CA VAL A 173 -1.44 13.64 6.53
C VAL A 173 0.06 13.95 6.57
N GLN A 174 0.52 14.76 7.53
CA GLN A 174 1.95 15.08 7.67
C GLN A 174 2.80 13.85 7.99
N ARG A 175 2.31 12.95 8.85
CA ARG A 175 3.00 11.69 9.16
C ARG A 175 3.12 10.77 7.93
N ILE A 176 2.05 10.67 7.12
CA ILE A 176 2.04 9.85 5.91
C ILE A 176 3.00 10.44 4.87
N ARG A 177 2.99 11.75 4.66
CA ARG A 177 3.95 12.44 3.76
C ARG A 177 5.40 12.25 4.20
N ALA A 178 5.67 12.35 5.51
CA ALA A 178 7.01 12.09 6.03
C ALA A 178 7.48 10.65 5.77
N ALA A 179 6.59 9.66 5.91
CA ALA A 179 6.87 8.26 5.58
C ALA A 179 7.12 8.05 4.08
N GLU A 180 6.35 8.71 3.22
CA GLU A 180 6.56 8.70 1.77
C GLU A 180 7.92 9.31 1.40
N ASP A 181 8.26 10.48 1.93
CA ASP A 181 9.54 11.13 1.67
C ASP A 181 10.73 10.30 2.13
N GLN A 182 10.60 9.61 3.27
CA GLN A 182 11.62 8.68 3.74
C GLN A 182 11.80 7.51 2.79
N LEU A 183 10.69 6.91 2.34
CA LEU A 183 10.69 5.80 1.39
C LEU A 183 11.31 6.21 0.05
N ARG A 184 10.93 7.37 -0.48
CA ARG A 184 11.47 7.93 -1.73
C ARG A 184 12.99 8.14 -1.65
N ARG A 185 13.49 8.72 -0.53
CA ARG A 185 14.95 8.87 -0.32
C ARG A 185 15.66 7.53 -0.20
N SER A 186 15.02 6.53 0.37
CA SER A 186 15.58 5.19 0.48
C SER A 186 15.64 4.49 -0.87
N ALA A 187 14.59 4.57 -1.67
CA ALA A 187 14.54 4.02 -3.02
C ALA A 187 15.55 4.70 -3.96
N ALA A 188 15.69 6.03 -3.92
CA ALA A 188 16.62 6.78 -4.77
C ALA A 188 18.10 6.41 -4.56
N ARG A 189 18.46 5.86 -3.40
CA ARG A 189 19.83 5.35 -3.15
C ARG A 189 20.09 4.00 -3.81
N THR A 190 19.04 3.30 -4.16
CA THR A 190 19.09 1.98 -4.80
C THR A 190 19.27 2.11 -6.30
N TRP A 191 18.74 3.17 -6.88
CA TRP A 191 18.65 3.39 -8.33
C TRP A 191 19.26 4.75 -8.71
N PRO A 192 20.60 4.85 -8.82
CA PRO A 192 21.18 6.00 -9.50
C PRO A 192 20.76 5.90 -10.96
N GLY A 193 19.82 6.77 -11.40
CA GLY A 193 19.36 6.89 -12.77
C GLY A 193 20.48 7.27 -13.75
#